data_71befe9fd5324e6d4d6b1dc699ba1b96
#
_entry.id   71befe9fd5324e6d4d6b1dc699ba1b96
#
_cell.length_a   1.000
_cell.length_b   1.000
_cell.length_c   1.000
_cell.angle_alpha   90.00
_cell.angle_beta   90.00
_cell.angle_gamma   90.00
#
_symmetry.space_group_name_H-M   'P 1'
#
loop_
_entity.id
_entity.type
_entity.pdbx_description
1 polymer ?
#
loop_
_entity_poly.entity_id
_entity_poly.type
_entity_poly.pdbx_seq_one_letter_code
_entity_poly.pdbx_strand_id
1 'polypeptide(L)'
;MARTTEHLLRSVPALAGCSPRELRRMAALMDVVTLRSGATLTTEGEFENQAFLLVEGQVGVRVGDDLVAVLGPGELVGELGVIDRRLPRTATVTAMTPVTACVLTPRGFDSLRRGFPAVAALVDRTVAAREESLAG
;
A
#
# COMPACT_ATOMS: atom_id res chain seq x y z
N MET A 1 -8.36 23.21 2.99
CA MET A 1 -7.39 22.76 4.01
C MET A 1 -6.85 21.39 3.66
N ALA A 2 -5.55 21.22 3.78
CA ALA A 2 -4.93 19.93 3.57
C ALA A 2 -5.35 18.97 4.68
N ARG A 3 -5.71 17.73 4.33
CA ARG A 3 -6.03 16.70 5.31
C ARG A 3 -4.74 16.16 5.91
N THR A 4 -4.74 15.90 7.21
CA THR A 4 -3.60 15.29 7.88
C THR A 4 -3.51 13.80 7.53
N THR A 5 -2.33 13.23 7.67
CA THR A 5 -2.13 11.79 7.48
C THR A 5 -3.02 11.00 8.43
N GLU A 6 -3.12 11.42 9.68
CA GLU A 6 -4.02 10.81 10.66
C GLU A 6 -5.46 10.77 10.17
N HIS A 7 -5.94 11.89 9.62
CA HIS A 7 -7.30 11.97 9.10
C HIS A 7 -7.52 10.99 7.94
N LEU A 8 -6.55 10.89 7.05
CA LEU A 8 -6.61 9.94 5.93
C LEU A 8 -6.64 8.50 6.42
N LEU A 9 -5.86 8.16 7.43
CA LEU A 9 -5.83 6.81 7.99
C LEU A 9 -7.17 6.39 8.61
N ARG A 10 -7.94 7.34 9.14
CA ARG A 10 -9.27 7.06 9.70
C ARG A 10 -10.24 6.46 8.68
N SER A 11 -10.06 6.76 7.41
CA SER A 11 -10.93 6.25 6.35
C SER A 11 -10.59 4.81 5.93
N VAL A 12 -9.48 4.26 6.42
CA VAL A 12 -9.04 2.90 6.08
C VAL A 12 -9.79 1.89 6.95
N PRO A 13 -10.63 1.02 6.37
CA PRO A 13 -11.45 0.09 7.15
C PRO A 13 -10.66 -0.81 8.10
N ALA A 14 -9.49 -1.27 7.67
CA ALA A 14 -8.63 -2.15 8.48
C ALA A 14 -8.13 -1.47 9.75
N LEU A 15 -8.15 -0.13 9.80
CA LEU A 15 -7.67 0.66 10.93
C LEU A 15 -8.80 1.23 11.78
N ALA A 16 -10.05 0.83 11.52
CA ALA A 16 -11.23 1.36 12.21
C ALA A 16 -11.20 1.16 13.73
N GLY A 17 -10.53 0.11 14.20
CA GLY A 17 -10.39 -0.17 15.63
C GLY A 17 -9.25 0.57 16.31
N CYS A 18 -8.46 1.33 15.58
CA CYS A 18 -7.31 2.03 16.14
C CYS A 18 -7.74 3.34 16.81
N SER A 19 -7.13 3.64 17.96
CA SER A 19 -7.37 4.89 18.67
C SER A 19 -6.75 6.09 17.91
N PRO A 20 -7.22 7.32 18.18
CA PRO A 20 -6.58 8.51 17.61
C PRO A 20 -5.08 8.59 17.92
N ARG A 21 -4.67 8.15 19.10
CA ARG A 21 -3.26 8.11 19.51
C ARG A 21 -2.47 7.13 18.65
N GLU A 22 -3.02 5.95 18.40
CA GLU A 22 -2.38 4.95 17.54
C GLU A 22 -2.25 5.46 16.10
N LEU A 23 -3.30 6.08 15.56
CA LEU A 23 -3.27 6.65 14.22
C LEU A 23 -2.22 7.76 14.09
N ARG A 24 -2.05 8.60 15.10
CA ARG A 24 -0.99 9.62 15.09
C ARG A 24 0.40 9.00 15.08
N ARG A 25 0.60 7.92 15.82
CA ARG A 25 1.89 7.21 15.85
C ARG A 25 2.19 6.55 14.50
N MET A 26 1.17 5.97 13.88
CA MET A 26 1.29 5.41 12.52
C MET A 26 1.63 6.50 11.50
N ALA A 27 0.93 7.62 11.57
CA ALA A 27 1.11 8.74 10.65
C ALA A 27 2.54 9.28 10.64
N ALA A 28 3.21 9.24 11.79
CA ALA A 28 4.60 9.68 11.90
C ALA A 28 5.60 8.81 11.11
N LEU A 29 5.18 7.60 10.70
CA LEU A 29 6.02 6.65 9.96
C LEU A 29 5.72 6.65 8.45
N MET A 30 4.85 7.52 7.98
CA MET A 30 4.38 7.56 6.60
C MET A 30 4.50 8.94 6.00
N ASP A 31 4.67 8.98 4.68
CA ASP A 31 4.53 10.21 3.89
C ASP A 31 3.32 10.07 2.98
N VAL A 32 2.55 11.15 2.83
CA VAL A 32 1.42 11.17 1.92
C VAL A 32 1.86 11.69 0.55
N VAL A 33 1.46 10.97 -0.48
CA VAL A 33 1.68 11.39 -1.87
C VAL A 33 0.36 11.45 -2.60
N THR A 34 0.24 12.39 -3.53
CA THR A 34 -0.87 12.46 -4.47
C THR A 34 -0.32 12.21 -5.86
N LEU A 35 -0.98 11.34 -6.60
CA LEU A 35 -0.57 10.93 -7.93
C LEU A 35 -1.69 11.22 -8.91
N ARG A 36 -1.34 11.77 -10.07
CA ARG A 36 -2.32 12.00 -11.13
C ARG A 36 -2.64 10.69 -11.83
N SER A 37 -3.80 10.63 -12.47
CA SER A 37 -4.17 9.53 -13.34
C SER A 37 -3.05 9.27 -14.37
N GLY A 38 -2.67 8.02 -14.55
CA GLY A 38 -1.59 7.61 -15.44
C GLY A 38 -0.22 7.50 -14.78
N ALA A 39 -0.05 7.99 -13.56
CA ALA A 39 1.23 7.88 -12.85
C ALA A 39 1.51 6.43 -12.47
N THR A 40 2.79 6.04 -12.53
CA THR A 40 3.23 4.68 -12.19
C THR A 40 3.71 4.63 -10.74
N LEU A 41 3.20 3.67 -9.97
CA LEU A 41 3.62 3.43 -8.59
C LEU A 41 4.76 2.41 -8.53
N THR A 42 4.63 1.31 -9.26
CA THR A 42 5.67 0.28 -9.36
C THR A 42 5.81 -0.15 -10.80
N THR A 43 7.01 -0.62 -11.17
CA THR A 43 7.30 -1.11 -12.52
C THR A 43 7.80 -2.55 -12.45
N GLU A 44 7.17 -3.44 -13.24
CA GLU A 44 7.52 -4.84 -13.30
C GLU A 44 9.02 -5.02 -13.61
N GLY A 45 9.67 -5.89 -12.86
CA GLY A 45 11.09 -6.20 -13.04
C GLY A 45 12.05 -5.25 -12.31
N GLU A 46 11.59 -4.09 -11.85
CA GLU A 46 12.43 -3.17 -11.11
C GLU A 46 12.55 -3.58 -9.64
N PHE A 47 13.67 -3.21 -9.02
CA PHE A 47 13.92 -3.44 -7.60
C PHE A 47 13.64 -2.16 -6.84
N GLU A 48 12.42 -2.02 -6.36
CA GLU A 48 12.00 -0.91 -5.53
C GLU A 48 11.58 -1.46 -4.16
N ASN A 49 11.68 -0.63 -3.14
CA ASN A 49 11.49 -1.07 -1.77
C ASN A 49 10.49 -0.23 -0.96
N GLN A 50 9.61 0.49 -1.64
CA GLN A 50 8.54 1.23 -0.97
C GLN A 50 7.21 0.51 -1.16
N ALA A 51 6.37 0.54 -0.12
CA ALA A 51 4.99 0.09 -0.20
C ALA A 51 4.07 1.30 -0.15
N PHE A 52 2.86 1.13 -0.68
CA PHE A 52 1.84 2.17 -0.71
C PHE A 52 0.56 1.64 -0.07
N LEU A 53 0.03 2.39 0.87
CA LEU A 53 -1.32 2.15 1.38
C LEU A 53 -2.25 3.11 0.65
N LEU A 54 -3.14 2.58 -0.17
CA LEU A 54 -4.08 3.40 -0.94
C LEU A 54 -5.15 3.96 -0.01
N VAL A 55 -5.37 5.26 -0.09
CA VAL A 55 -6.40 5.95 0.71
C VAL A 55 -7.54 6.41 -0.18
N GLU A 56 -7.22 6.95 -1.35
CA GLU A 56 -8.21 7.40 -2.33
C GLU A 56 -7.77 7.02 -3.74
N GLY A 57 -8.74 6.77 -4.60
CA GLY A 57 -8.49 6.44 -5.99
C GLY A 57 -8.30 4.96 -6.26
N GLN A 58 -8.04 4.63 -7.51
CA GLN A 58 -7.88 3.25 -7.97
C GLN A 58 -6.64 3.10 -8.82
N VAL A 59 -6.01 1.94 -8.72
CA VAL A 59 -4.85 1.57 -9.51
C VAL A 59 -5.11 0.30 -10.29
N GLY A 60 -4.51 0.19 -11.47
CA GLY A 60 -4.53 -1.01 -12.29
C GLY A 60 -3.22 -1.77 -12.13
N VAL A 61 -3.32 -3.07 -11.93
CA VAL A 61 -2.17 -3.97 -11.78
C VAL A 61 -2.03 -4.76 -13.08
N ARG A 62 -0.86 -4.63 -13.75
CA ARG A 62 -0.59 -5.32 -15.00
C ARG A 62 0.64 -6.21 -14.89
N VAL A 63 0.53 -7.39 -15.47
CA VAL A 63 1.67 -8.29 -15.67
C VAL A 63 1.81 -8.44 -17.17
N GLY A 64 2.95 -8.00 -17.72
CA GLY A 64 3.09 -7.81 -19.16
C GLY A 64 2.03 -6.81 -19.64
N ASP A 65 1.25 -7.17 -20.63
CA ASP A 65 0.18 -6.34 -21.18
C ASP A 65 -1.19 -6.60 -20.54
N ASP A 66 -1.27 -7.59 -19.64
CA ASP A 66 -2.55 -8.01 -19.07
C ASP A 66 -2.90 -7.27 -17.79
N LEU A 67 -4.09 -6.67 -17.76
CA LEU A 67 -4.65 -6.13 -16.53
C LEU A 67 -5.16 -7.30 -15.68
N VAL A 68 -4.50 -7.54 -14.54
CA VAL A 68 -4.82 -8.69 -13.69
C VAL A 68 -5.61 -8.33 -12.45
N ALA A 69 -5.61 -7.05 -12.06
CA ALA A 69 -6.36 -6.61 -10.88
C ALA A 69 -6.57 -5.09 -10.91
N VAL A 70 -7.60 -4.66 -10.18
CA VAL A 70 -7.82 -3.25 -9.86
C VAL A 70 -7.87 -3.16 -8.34
N LEU A 71 -7.05 -2.30 -7.76
CA LEU A 71 -7.00 -2.10 -6.31
C LEU A 71 -7.50 -0.70 -5.96
N GLY A 72 -8.07 -0.58 -4.79
CA GLY A 72 -8.65 0.68 -4.33
C GLY A 72 -8.34 1.00 -2.87
N PRO A 73 -9.09 1.94 -2.28
CA PRO A 73 -8.82 2.41 -0.92
C PRO A 73 -8.74 1.28 0.11
N GLY A 74 -7.76 1.36 1.00
CA GLY A 74 -7.51 0.38 2.04
C GLY A 74 -6.58 -0.75 1.64
N GLU A 75 -6.20 -0.85 0.38
CA GLU A 75 -5.33 -1.92 -0.10
C GLU A 75 -3.87 -1.50 -0.16
N LEU A 76 -2.99 -2.49 -0.01
CA LEU A 76 -1.53 -2.29 -0.07
C LEU A 76 -1.00 -2.62 -1.46
N VAL A 77 -0.01 -1.84 -1.88
CA VAL A 77 0.72 -2.05 -3.14
C VAL A 77 2.22 -2.13 -2.82
N GLY A 78 2.89 -3.12 -3.39
CA GLY A 78 4.34 -3.23 -3.28
C GLY A 78 4.86 -3.81 -1.98
N GLU A 79 4.01 -4.43 -1.16
CA GLU A 79 4.37 -4.98 0.14
C GLU A 79 5.41 -6.10 0.04
N LEU A 80 5.40 -6.90 -1.00
CA LEU A 80 6.37 -7.99 -1.16
C LEU A 80 7.80 -7.46 -1.31
N GLY A 81 7.99 -6.35 -2.03
CA GLY A 81 9.30 -5.74 -2.19
C GLY A 81 9.84 -5.13 -0.90
N VAL A 82 8.95 -4.75 0.02
CA VAL A 82 9.37 -4.26 1.34
C VAL A 82 9.75 -5.41 2.26
N ILE A 83 9.03 -6.53 2.15
CA ILE A 83 9.28 -7.73 2.96
C ILE A 83 10.57 -8.41 2.51
N ASP A 84 10.79 -8.53 1.22
CA ASP A 84 12.00 -9.13 0.66
C ASP A 84 12.54 -8.28 -0.50
N ARG A 85 13.59 -7.52 -0.22
CA ARG A 85 14.22 -6.62 -1.19
C ARG A 85 14.96 -7.33 -2.32
N ARG A 86 15.14 -8.64 -2.21
CA ARG A 86 15.78 -9.45 -3.27
C ARG A 86 14.82 -9.73 -4.41
N LEU A 87 13.51 -9.53 -4.17
CA LEU A 87 12.49 -9.79 -5.17
C LEU A 87 12.28 -8.56 -6.07
N PRO A 88 12.28 -8.72 -7.39
CA PRO A 88 11.86 -7.64 -8.28
C PRO A 88 10.35 -7.44 -8.18
N ARG A 89 9.88 -6.29 -8.62
CA ARG A 89 8.43 -6.02 -8.71
C ARG A 89 7.79 -7.04 -9.65
N THR A 90 6.70 -7.64 -9.20
CA THR A 90 5.99 -8.68 -9.96
C THR A 90 5.00 -8.09 -10.97
N ALA A 91 4.70 -6.82 -10.87
CA ALA A 91 3.72 -6.16 -11.73
C ALA A 91 4.01 -4.67 -11.87
N THR A 92 3.45 -4.08 -12.93
CA THR A 92 3.39 -2.63 -13.09
C THR A 92 2.06 -2.14 -12.54
N VAL A 93 2.11 -1.18 -11.63
CA VAL A 93 0.92 -0.60 -11.00
C VAL A 93 0.81 0.86 -11.41
N THR A 94 -0.31 1.22 -12.02
CA THR A 94 -0.55 2.54 -12.57
C THR A 94 -1.86 3.12 -12.04
N ALA A 95 -1.84 4.41 -11.69
CA ALA A 95 -3.05 5.11 -11.25
C ALA A 95 -4.07 5.20 -12.39
N MET A 96 -5.26 4.68 -12.17
CA MET A 96 -6.37 4.76 -13.13
C MET A 96 -7.18 6.04 -12.92
N THR A 97 -7.16 6.56 -11.72
CA THR A 97 -7.78 7.82 -11.30
C THR A 97 -6.72 8.60 -10.54
N PRO A 98 -6.97 9.86 -10.16
CA PRO A 98 -6.11 10.51 -9.16
C PRO A 98 -6.07 9.65 -7.89
N VAL A 99 -4.88 9.49 -7.31
CA VAL A 99 -4.65 8.61 -6.17
C VAL A 99 -4.01 9.40 -5.03
N THR A 100 -4.49 9.18 -3.81
CA THR A 100 -3.81 9.58 -2.59
C THR A 100 -3.37 8.31 -1.87
N ALA A 101 -2.08 8.25 -1.52
CA ALA A 101 -1.51 7.07 -0.88
C ALA A 101 -0.53 7.47 0.22
N CYS A 102 -0.41 6.60 1.21
CA CYS A 102 0.63 6.71 2.23
C CYS A 102 1.80 5.83 1.83
N VAL A 103 2.99 6.43 1.76
CA VAL A 103 4.22 5.73 1.36
C VAL A 103 4.94 5.20 2.57
N LEU A 104 5.36 3.95 2.50
CA LEU A 104 6.05 3.23 3.55
C LEU A 104 7.42 2.78 3.07
N THR A 105 8.47 3.20 3.79
CA THR A 105 9.82 2.65 3.61
C THR A 105 9.88 1.27 4.25
N PRO A 106 10.90 0.44 3.92
CA PRO A 106 11.05 -0.86 4.58
C PRO A 106 11.11 -0.77 6.09
N ARG A 107 11.82 0.21 6.63
CA ARG A 107 11.93 0.43 8.08
C ARG A 107 10.58 0.84 8.69
N GLY A 108 9.89 1.77 8.05
CA GLY A 108 8.57 2.22 8.51
C GLY A 108 7.54 1.10 8.47
N PHE A 109 7.55 0.33 7.40
CA PHE A 109 6.66 -0.83 7.22
C PHE A 109 6.90 -1.87 8.34
N ASP A 110 8.16 -2.19 8.61
CA ASP A 110 8.53 -3.14 9.65
C ASP A 110 8.11 -2.66 11.05
N SER A 111 8.34 -1.38 11.33
CA SER A 111 7.92 -0.76 12.60
C SER A 111 6.40 -0.82 12.77
N LEU A 112 5.64 -0.59 11.71
CA LEU A 112 4.19 -0.67 11.74
C LEU A 112 3.69 -2.09 11.99
N ARG A 113 4.28 -3.08 11.32
CA ARG A 113 3.91 -4.49 11.53
C ARG A 113 4.14 -4.93 12.97
N ARG A 114 5.27 -4.53 13.55
CA ARG A 114 5.62 -4.93 14.91
C ARG A 114 4.81 -4.21 15.98
N GLY A 115 4.50 -2.94 15.73
CA GLY A 115 3.88 -2.08 16.72
C GLY A 115 2.35 -2.06 16.70
N PHE A 116 1.72 -2.49 15.62
CA PHE A 116 0.29 -2.34 15.42
C PHE A 116 -0.34 -3.63 14.86
N PRO A 117 -1.04 -4.41 15.70
CA PRO A 117 -1.67 -5.67 15.26
C PRO A 117 -2.62 -5.51 14.08
N ALA A 118 -3.33 -4.38 13.98
CA ALA A 118 -4.23 -4.13 12.84
C ALA A 118 -3.46 -4.05 11.52
N VAL A 119 -2.26 -3.47 11.53
CA VAL A 119 -1.39 -3.39 10.35
C VAL A 119 -0.84 -4.78 10.00
N ALA A 120 -0.37 -5.52 11.00
CA ALA A 120 0.10 -6.89 10.80
C ALA A 120 -0.98 -7.76 10.16
N ALA A 121 -2.21 -7.68 10.65
CA ALA A 121 -3.35 -8.42 10.09
C ALA A 121 -3.64 -8.02 8.64
N LEU A 122 -3.59 -6.73 8.32
CA LEU A 122 -3.79 -6.24 6.96
C LEU A 122 -2.73 -6.80 6.00
N VAL A 123 -1.47 -6.77 6.42
CA VAL A 123 -0.36 -7.31 5.63
C VAL A 123 -0.54 -8.80 5.39
N ASP A 124 -0.86 -9.55 6.44
CA ASP A 124 -1.06 -11.01 6.33
C ASP A 124 -2.19 -11.37 5.37
N ARG A 125 -3.31 -10.65 5.43
CA ARG A 125 -4.42 -10.86 4.51
C ARG A 125 -4.04 -10.54 3.06
N THR A 126 -3.27 -9.46 2.86
CA THR A 126 -2.83 -9.05 1.53
C THR A 126 -1.89 -10.09 0.91
N VAL A 127 -0.93 -10.58 1.69
CA VAL A 127 0.01 -11.60 1.23
C VAL A 127 -0.73 -12.89 0.91
N ALA A 128 -1.63 -13.33 1.77
CA ALA A 128 -2.43 -14.54 1.56
C ALA A 128 -3.28 -14.45 0.27
N ALA A 129 -3.92 -13.31 0.04
CA ALA A 129 -4.72 -13.09 -1.16
C ALA A 129 -3.87 -13.16 -2.45
N ARG A 130 -2.65 -12.66 -2.40
CA ARG A 130 -1.74 -12.72 -3.54
C ARG A 130 -1.21 -14.12 -3.80
N GLU A 131 -0.91 -14.86 -2.75
CA GLU A 131 -0.50 -16.25 -2.86
C GLU A 131 -1.60 -17.11 -3.47
N GLU A 132 -2.85 -16.92 -3.05
CA GLU A 132 -4.00 -17.60 -3.63
C GLU A 132 -4.16 -17.27 -5.12
N SER A 133 -3.98 -16.02 -5.49
CA SER A 133 -4.08 -15.57 -6.88
C SER A 133 -3.00 -16.23 -7.75
N LEU A 134 -1.80 -16.42 -7.21
CA LEU A 134 -0.71 -17.09 -7.94
C LEU A 134 -0.90 -18.60 -8.01
N ALA A 135 -1.55 -19.20 -7.02
CA ALA A 135 -1.80 -20.63 -6.95
C ALA A 135 -2.98 -21.08 -7.83
N GLY A 136 -3.89 -20.13 -8.10
CA GLY A 136 -5.06 -20.37 -8.95
C GLY A 136 -4.75 -20.26 -10.40
#